data_645e00e75add53a2c1e3a6409c2cc823
#
_entry.id   645e00e75add53a2c1e3a6409c2cc823
#
_cell.length_a   1.000
_cell.length_b   1.000
_cell.length_c   1.000
_cell.angle_alpha   90.00
_cell.angle_beta   90.00
_cell.angle_gamma   90.00
#
_symmetry.space_group_name_H-M   'P 1'
#
loop_
_entity.id
_entity.type
_entity.pdbx_description
1 polymer ?
#
loop_
_entity_poly.entity_id
_entity_poly.type
_entity_poly.pdbx_seq_one_letter_code
_entity_poly.pdbx_strand_id
1 'polypeptide(L)'
;EDDGLIRKGELQDSTGGRKAQNYEFNPDHRTAIGVVMRSNELRLCAINLYGNVIEKRNDALPYRNTNVYYQRIGGIINNFAADVEKKHGKVLGVSFAIQGILSPDATTIIFGTIMGNTGLTLETISQSVHYPCMMIHDSDASAMAELWFDSTLTDAVCVYLERRPGGAVIAGGKLYQGPNQCNGAIEHMTLVPGGRECYCGQRGCMDTYCSPETLPEDYESIPGFFSVLEQGERHHRERMDEWLDYVAQAIVNARSIIAGDVIVGGEAAQHLEDSDI
;
A
#
# COMPACT_ATOMS: atom_id res chain seq x y z
N GLU A 1 15.47 -0.09 29.65
CA GLU A 1 16.88 -0.37 29.34
C GLU A 1 17.05 -1.87 29.04
N ASP A 2 16.56 -2.76 29.89
CA ASP A 2 16.79 -4.20 29.81
C ASP A 2 16.31 -4.82 28.48
N ASP A 3 15.26 -4.25 27.87
CA ASP A 3 14.73 -4.69 26.58
C ASP A 3 15.38 -3.99 25.37
N GLY A 4 16.35 -3.06 25.60
CA GLY A 4 17.03 -2.34 24.53
C GLY A 4 16.23 -1.26 23.79
N LEU A 5 14.95 -1.06 24.14
CA LEU A 5 14.06 -0.04 23.54
C LEU A 5 14.44 1.39 23.94
N ILE A 6 15.17 1.53 25.06
CA ILE A 6 15.63 2.82 25.56
C ILE A 6 17.14 2.73 25.75
N ARG A 7 17.86 3.70 25.19
CA ARG A 7 19.30 3.87 25.37
C ARG A 7 19.63 5.15 26.14
N LYS A 8 20.75 5.15 26.85
CA LYS A 8 21.26 6.38 27.49
C LYS A 8 21.73 7.34 26.39
N GLY A 9 21.15 8.52 26.38
CA GLY A 9 21.61 9.65 25.58
C GLY A 9 22.69 10.46 26.27
N GLU A 10 22.93 11.68 25.79
CA GLU A 10 23.90 12.57 26.37
C GLU A 10 23.46 13.11 27.75
N LEU A 11 24.44 13.38 28.62
CA LEU A 11 24.18 14.06 29.90
C LEU A 11 23.79 15.51 29.64
N GLN A 12 22.67 15.95 30.19
CA GLN A 12 22.26 17.36 30.11
C GLN A 12 23.22 18.24 30.89
N ASP A 13 23.58 19.38 30.32
CA ASP A 13 24.35 20.40 31.06
C ASP A 13 23.54 20.96 32.22
N SER A 14 24.16 20.97 33.41
CA SER A 14 23.51 21.51 34.60
C SER A 14 24.20 22.78 35.06
N THR A 15 23.41 23.78 35.45
CA THR A 15 23.91 25.08 35.95
C THR A 15 24.28 25.05 37.44
N GLY A 16 24.51 23.86 38.04
CA GLY A 16 24.92 23.76 39.45
C GLY A 16 24.35 22.54 40.20
N GLY A 17 24.30 21.37 39.61
CA GLY A 17 23.87 20.14 40.26
C GLY A 17 24.36 18.88 39.53
N ARG A 18 23.91 17.71 39.97
CA ARG A 18 24.22 16.44 39.26
C ARG A 18 23.61 16.50 37.86
N LYS A 19 24.43 16.26 36.83
CA LYS A 19 23.99 16.19 35.43
C LYS A 19 22.86 15.13 35.30
N ALA A 20 21.73 15.52 34.70
CA ALA A 20 20.64 14.59 34.42
C ALA A 20 21.00 13.68 33.23
N GLN A 21 20.68 12.39 33.36
CA GLN A 21 20.84 11.42 32.30
C GLN A 21 19.61 11.48 31.37
N ASN A 22 19.86 11.80 30.10
CA ASN A 22 18.83 11.65 29.09
C ASN A 22 18.67 10.18 28.70
N TYR A 23 17.42 9.81 28.41
CA TYR A 23 17.08 8.54 27.82
C TYR A 23 16.43 8.78 26.47
N GLU A 24 16.88 8.05 25.47
CA GLU A 24 16.39 8.14 24.11
C GLU A 24 15.72 6.83 23.72
N PHE A 25 14.60 6.92 22.99
CA PHE A 25 13.99 5.76 22.37
C PHE A 25 14.90 5.25 21.26
N ASN A 26 15.08 3.92 21.19
CA ASN A 26 15.87 3.28 20.16
C ASN A 26 14.94 2.68 19.08
N PRO A 27 14.65 3.42 18.01
CA PRO A 27 13.70 2.97 16.99
C PRO A 27 14.20 1.74 16.22
N ASP A 28 15.50 1.55 16.13
CA ASP A 28 16.11 0.46 15.36
C ASP A 28 16.21 -0.86 16.14
N HIS A 29 15.78 -0.88 17.42
CA HIS A 29 15.85 -2.10 18.25
C HIS A 29 14.86 -3.20 17.81
N ARG A 30 13.79 -2.84 17.14
CA ARG A 30 12.82 -3.76 16.54
C ARG A 30 12.50 -3.27 15.12
N THR A 31 12.22 -4.23 14.26
CA THR A 31 11.89 -3.98 12.85
C THR A 31 10.67 -4.78 12.43
N ALA A 32 10.05 -4.43 11.34
CA ALA A 32 8.98 -5.19 10.71
C ALA A 32 9.23 -5.24 9.20
N ILE A 33 8.72 -6.27 8.53
CA ILE A 33 8.89 -6.45 7.09
C ILE A 33 7.53 -6.43 6.42
N GLY A 34 7.38 -5.56 5.42
CA GLY A 34 6.29 -5.58 4.46
C GLY A 34 6.70 -6.31 3.19
N VAL A 35 5.81 -7.13 2.68
CA VAL A 35 5.97 -7.91 1.43
C VAL A 35 4.82 -7.61 0.50
N VAL A 36 5.11 -7.14 -0.71
CA VAL A 36 4.14 -6.91 -1.77
C VAL A 36 4.41 -7.89 -2.90
N MET A 37 3.42 -8.70 -3.22
CA MET A 37 3.46 -9.62 -4.37
C MET A 37 2.72 -8.96 -5.53
N ARG A 38 3.45 -8.68 -6.63
CA ARG A 38 2.88 -8.21 -7.90
C ARG A 38 3.01 -9.27 -8.99
N SER A 39 2.35 -9.07 -10.12
CA SER A 39 2.34 -10.06 -11.22
C SER A 39 3.74 -10.49 -11.68
N ASN A 40 4.73 -9.60 -11.68
CA ASN A 40 6.08 -9.88 -12.19
C ASN A 40 7.20 -9.60 -11.18
N GLU A 41 6.88 -9.19 -9.96
CA GLU A 41 7.88 -8.82 -8.97
C GLU A 41 7.42 -9.13 -7.53
N LEU A 42 8.41 -9.34 -6.68
CA LEU A 42 8.28 -9.40 -5.24
C LEU A 42 9.02 -8.21 -4.64
N ARG A 43 8.33 -7.37 -3.90
CA ARG A 43 8.93 -6.23 -3.19
C ARG A 43 8.96 -6.51 -1.69
N LEU A 44 10.09 -6.25 -1.06
CA LEU A 44 10.27 -6.31 0.38
C LEU A 44 10.75 -4.96 0.90
N CYS A 45 10.24 -4.58 2.04
CA CYS A 45 10.60 -3.35 2.72
C CYS A 45 10.69 -3.64 4.22
N ALA A 46 11.81 -3.28 4.85
CA ALA A 46 11.95 -3.31 6.30
C ALA A 46 11.82 -1.90 6.86
N ILE A 47 11.06 -1.77 7.95
CA ILE A 47 10.85 -0.52 8.67
C ILE A 47 11.28 -0.66 10.13
N ASN A 48 11.71 0.45 10.73
CA ASN A 48 11.96 0.54 12.17
C ASN A 48 10.70 0.96 12.93
N LEU A 49 10.80 1.14 14.25
CA LEU A 49 9.66 1.50 15.12
C LEU A 49 9.14 2.93 14.90
N TYR A 50 9.82 3.77 14.14
CA TYR A 50 9.30 5.06 13.67
C TYR A 50 8.60 4.98 12.32
N GLY A 51 8.58 3.81 11.68
CA GLY A 51 8.07 3.64 10.32
C GLY A 51 9.07 4.02 9.23
N ASN A 52 10.30 4.44 9.61
CA ASN A 52 11.33 4.76 8.63
C ASN A 52 11.75 3.49 7.89
N VAL A 53 11.81 3.59 6.57
CA VAL A 53 12.32 2.51 5.72
C VAL A 53 13.83 2.39 5.90
N ILE A 54 14.30 1.23 6.36
CA ILE A 54 15.72 0.95 6.65
C ILE A 54 16.37 0.08 5.59
N GLU A 55 15.62 -0.83 4.96
CA GLU A 55 16.11 -1.69 3.87
C GLU A 55 14.99 -1.93 2.85
N LYS A 56 15.36 -2.04 1.56
CA LYS A 56 14.44 -2.41 0.47
C LYS A 56 15.08 -3.50 -0.40
N ARG A 57 14.23 -4.37 -0.94
CA ARG A 57 14.63 -5.35 -1.93
C ARG A 57 13.51 -5.59 -2.93
N ASN A 58 13.88 -5.61 -4.21
CA ASN A 58 12.97 -5.94 -5.30
C ASN A 58 13.55 -7.10 -6.10
N ASP A 59 12.78 -8.16 -6.24
CA ASP A 59 13.16 -9.33 -7.04
C ASP A 59 12.21 -9.45 -8.25
N ALA A 60 12.75 -9.57 -9.45
CA ALA A 60 11.99 -9.91 -10.63
C ALA A 60 11.55 -11.37 -10.51
N LEU A 61 10.34 -11.57 -10.02
CA LEU A 61 9.78 -12.88 -9.72
C LEU A 61 8.32 -12.95 -10.19
N PRO A 62 8.05 -13.54 -11.37
CA PRO A 62 6.68 -13.71 -11.84
C PRO A 62 5.85 -14.51 -10.84
N TYR A 63 4.71 -13.96 -10.47
CA TYR A 63 3.78 -14.61 -9.55
C TYR A 63 3.27 -15.93 -10.11
N ARG A 64 3.19 -16.94 -9.28
CA ARG A 64 2.55 -18.23 -9.56
C ARG A 64 1.82 -18.70 -8.30
N ASN A 65 0.55 -19.03 -8.43
CA ASN A 65 -0.23 -19.60 -7.31
C ASN A 65 0.14 -21.09 -7.14
N THR A 66 1.34 -21.37 -6.63
CA THR A 66 1.88 -22.74 -6.40
C THR A 66 2.70 -22.82 -5.12
N ASN A 67 2.70 -24.00 -4.50
CA ASN A 67 3.53 -24.23 -3.31
C ASN A 67 5.02 -23.97 -3.54
N VAL A 68 5.53 -24.27 -4.73
CA VAL A 68 6.94 -24.00 -5.08
C VAL A 68 7.24 -22.51 -5.06
N TYR A 69 6.29 -21.68 -5.54
CA TYR A 69 6.42 -20.23 -5.46
C TYR A 69 6.46 -19.76 -4.01
N TYR A 70 5.53 -20.24 -3.16
CA TYR A 70 5.46 -19.84 -1.75
C TYR A 70 6.68 -20.30 -0.96
N GLN A 71 7.22 -21.49 -1.22
CA GLN A 71 8.50 -21.93 -0.64
C GLN A 71 9.65 -20.99 -1.05
N ARG A 72 9.70 -20.60 -2.34
CA ARG A 72 10.75 -19.70 -2.85
C ARG A 72 10.69 -18.34 -2.19
N ILE A 73 9.50 -17.71 -2.11
CA ILE A 73 9.37 -16.41 -1.44
C ILE A 73 9.68 -16.49 0.05
N GLY A 74 9.31 -17.59 0.72
CA GLY A 74 9.70 -17.84 2.12
C GLY A 74 11.21 -17.81 2.31
N GLY A 75 11.97 -18.47 1.43
CA GLY A 75 13.43 -18.42 1.44
C GLY A 75 13.99 -16.99 1.21
N ILE A 76 13.40 -16.25 0.27
CA ILE A 76 13.79 -14.84 0.00
C ILE A 76 13.53 -13.97 1.24
N ILE A 77 12.35 -14.10 1.85
CA ILE A 77 11.94 -13.34 3.03
C ILE A 77 12.86 -13.65 4.22
N ASN A 78 13.12 -14.92 4.48
CA ASN A 78 14.00 -15.32 5.60
C ASN A 78 15.43 -14.80 5.43
N ASN A 79 15.98 -14.84 4.22
CA ASN A 79 17.30 -14.27 3.93
C ASN A 79 17.31 -12.75 4.12
N PHE A 80 16.31 -12.05 3.61
CA PHE A 80 16.17 -10.60 3.79
C PHE A 80 16.04 -10.24 5.28
N ALA A 81 15.21 -10.96 6.03
CA ALA A 81 15.03 -10.76 7.46
C ALA A 81 16.34 -10.99 8.24
N ALA A 82 17.09 -12.05 7.92
CA ALA A 82 18.38 -12.31 8.54
C ALA A 82 19.41 -11.21 8.24
N ASP A 83 19.39 -10.61 7.04
CA ASP A 83 20.27 -9.49 6.70
C ASP A 83 19.84 -8.20 7.41
N VAL A 84 18.55 -7.95 7.58
CA VAL A 84 18.02 -6.86 8.41
C VAL A 84 18.47 -7.03 9.86
N GLU A 85 18.32 -8.22 10.44
CA GLU A 85 18.69 -8.48 11.85
C GLU A 85 20.21 -8.36 12.12
N LYS A 86 21.06 -8.57 11.12
CA LYS A 86 22.52 -8.36 11.25
C LYS A 86 22.89 -6.87 11.38
N LYS A 87 22.11 -5.99 10.79
CA LYS A 87 22.38 -4.54 10.71
C LYS A 87 21.53 -3.73 11.69
N HIS A 88 20.35 -4.22 11.96
CA HIS A 88 19.32 -3.55 12.74
C HIS A 88 18.76 -4.50 13.81
N GLY A 89 17.71 -4.11 14.51
CA GLY A 89 17.10 -4.90 15.57
C GLY A 89 16.26 -6.07 15.05
N LYS A 90 15.82 -6.89 16.00
CA LYS A 90 15.03 -8.10 15.76
C LYS A 90 13.77 -7.83 14.93
N VAL A 91 13.51 -8.66 13.93
CA VAL A 91 12.28 -8.64 13.14
C VAL A 91 11.11 -9.16 13.98
N LEU A 92 10.06 -8.36 14.13
CA LEU A 92 8.83 -8.68 14.88
C LEU A 92 7.91 -9.58 14.08
N GLY A 93 7.84 -9.39 12.77
CA GLY A 93 6.97 -10.14 11.89
C GLY A 93 6.98 -9.64 10.46
N VAL A 94 6.21 -10.33 9.63
CA VAL A 94 6.08 -10.10 8.19
C VAL A 94 4.61 -9.85 7.86
N SER A 95 4.31 -8.75 7.19
CA SER A 95 2.99 -8.43 6.65
C SER A 95 2.97 -8.60 5.14
N PHE A 96 2.03 -9.38 4.62
CA PHE A 96 1.78 -9.53 3.20
C PHE A 96 0.69 -8.53 2.78
N ALA A 97 1.04 -7.55 1.96
CA ALA A 97 0.07 -6.67 1.30
C ALA A 97 -0.50 -7.40 0.08
N ILE A 98 -1.80 -7.63 0.11
CA ILE A 98 -2.52 -8.51 -0.81
C ILE A 98 -3.47 -7.69 -1.70
N GLN A 99 -3.38 -7.90 -2.99
CA GLN A 99 -4.37 -7.42 -3.95
C GLN A 99 -5.54 -8.41 -3.98
N GLY A 100 -6.67 -8.03 -3.38
CA GLY A 100 -7.87 -8.85 -3.26
C GLY A 100 -8.56 -8.68 -1.90
N ILE A 101 -9.81 -9.12 -1.81
CA ILE A 101 -10.62 -9.04 -0.60
C ILE A 101 -10.26 -10.18 0.35
N LEU A 102 -10.01 -9.85 1.60
CA LEU A 102 -9.69 -10.79 2.66
C LEU A 102 -10.94 -11.23 3.44
N SER A 103 -10.88 -12.40 4.06
CA SER A 103 -11.85 -12.84 5.06
C SER A 103 -11.84 -11.92 6.29
N PRO A 104 -12.92 -11.86 7.10
CA PRO A 104 -12.99 -10.99 8.28
C PRO A 104 -11.86 -11.19 9.30
N ASP A 105 -11.28 -12.37 9.36
CA ASP A 105 -10.12 -12.72 10.20
C ASP A 105 -8.78 -12.51 9.50
N ALA A 106 -8.78 -11.98 8.26
CA ALA A 106 -7.61 -11.76 7.42
C ALA A 106 -6.73 -13.02 7.20
N THR A 107 -7.32 -14.22 7.22
CA THR A 107 -6.58 -15.48 7.03
C THR A 107 -6.73 -16.08 5.64
N THR A 108 -7.69 -15.62 4.84
CA THR A 108 -7.99 -16.18 3.52
C THR A 108 -8.36 -15.07 2.52
N ILE A 109 -7.89 -15.20 1.28
CA ILE A 109 -8.30 -14.34 0.18
C ILE A 109 -9.63 -14.86 -0.37
N ILE A 110 -10.74 -14.19 -0.07
CA ILE A 110 -12.07 -14.61 -0.51
C ILE A 110 -12.40 -14.19 -1.95
N PHE A 111 -11.76 -13.13 -2.44
CA PHE A 111 -11.86 -12.69 -3.82
C PHE A 111 -10.51 -12.14 -4.29
N GLY A 112 -9.88 -12.79 -5.25
CA GLY A 112 -8.53 -12.47 -5.74
C GLY A 112 -8.42 -12.76 -7.25
N THR A 113 -9.37 -12.23 -8.05
CA THR A 113 -9.49 -12.51 -9.49
C THR A 113 -8.29 -11.98 -10.26
N ILE A 114 -7.75 -10.82 -9.89
CA ILE A 114 -6.63 -10.16 -10.59
C ILE A 114 -5.38 -11.04 -10.57
N MET A 115 -5.05 -11.60 -9.40
CA MET A 115 -3.87 -12.44 -9.22
C MET A 115 -4.17 -13.94 -9.37
N GLY A 116 -5.44 -14.34 -9.53
CA GLY A 116 -5.84 -15.74 -9.55
C GLY A 116 -5.55 -16.47 -8.24
N ASN A 117 -5.68 -15.76 -7.11
CA ASN A 117 -5.30 -16.24 -5.78
C ASN A 117 -6.50 -16.41 -4.82
N THR A 118 -7.72 -16.43 -5.34
CA THR A 118 -8.92 -16.75 -4.55
C THR A 118 -8.74 -18.10 -3.83
N GLY A 119 -9.02 -18.14 -2.54
CA GLY A 119 -8.85 -19.30 -1.68
C GLY A 119 -7.44 -19.47 -1.10
N LEU A 120 -6.47 -18.63 -1.47
CA LEU A 120 -5.14 -18.65 -0.86
C LEU A 120 -5.23 -18.25 0.61
N THR A 121 -4.62 -19.05 1.48
CA THR A 121 -4.61 -18.83 2.93
C THR A 121 -3.28 -18.26 3.41
N LEU A 122 -3.30 -17.57 4.56
CA LEU A 122 -2.10 -17.11 5.25
C LEU A 122 -1.17 -18.28 5.56
N GLU A 123 -1.71 -19.42 5.99
CA GLU A 123 -0.94 -20.63 6.25
C GLU A 123 -0.14 -21.08 5.01
N THR A 124 -0.77 -21.09 3.83
CA THR A 124 -0.11 -21.48 2.58
C THR A 124 0.97 -20.48 2.18
N ILE A 125 0.70 -19.18 2.25
CA ILE A 125 1.65 -18.14 1.82
C ILE A 125 2.87 -18.06 2.75
N SER A 126 2.67 -18.31 4.04
CA SER A 126 3.69 -18.20 5.08
C SER A 126 4.35 -19.54 5.46
N GLN A 127 4.00 -20.65 4.80
CA GLN A 127 4.43 -22.01 5.17
C GLN A 127 5.95 -22.19 5.36
N SER A 128 6.76 -21.36 4.72
CA SER A 128 8.23 -21.40 4.79
C SER A 128 8.85 -20.14 5.39
N VAL A 129 8.04 -19.25 5.97
CA VAL A 129 8.51 -18.04 6.65
C VAL A 129 8.71 -18.34 8.14
N HIS A 130 9.85 -17.94 8.70
CA HIS A 130 10.23 -18.26 10.09
C HIS A 130 9.78 -17.20 11.11
N TYR A 131 8.97 -16.25 10.70
CA TYR A 131 8.50 -15.13 11.51
C TYR A 131 6.98 -15.14 11.62
N PRO A 132 6.39 -14.52 12.64
CA PRO A 132 4.96 -14.29 12.68
C PRO A 132 4.49 -13.55 11.41
N CYS A 133 3.39 -14.00 10.80
CA CYS A 133 2.90 -13.46 9.56
C CYS A 133 1.46 -12.97 9.68
N MET A 134 1.11 -11.96 8.88
CA MET A 134 -0.25 -11.46 8.70
C MET A 134 -0.50 -11.08 7.24
N MET A 135 -1.77 -11.02 6.84
CA MET A 135 -2.20 -10.42 5.58
C MET A 135 -2.94 -9.12 5.85
N ILE A 136 -2.82 -8.19 4.92
CA ILE A 136 -3.56 -6.93 4.88
C ILE A 136 -3.88 -6.60 3.42
N HIS A 137 -5.03 -5.97 3.17
CA HIS A 137 -5.33 -5.43 1.85
C HIS A 137 -4.31 -4.34 1.48
N ASP A 138 -3.84 -4.27 0.25
CA ASP A 138 -2.77 -3.36 -0.16
C ASP A 138 -3.13 -1.88 0.01
N SER A 139 -4.36 -1.49 -0.34
CA SER A 139 -4.85 -0.13 -0.11
C SER A 139 -4.98 0.21 1.38
N ASP A 140 -5.39 -0.75 2.20
CA ASP A 140 -5.45 -0.59 3.67
C ASP A 140 -4.06 -0.38 4.26
N ALA A 141 -3.05 -1.12 3.76
CA ALA A 141 -1.67 -0.94 4.17
C ALA A 141 -1.15 0.47 3.85
N SER A 142 -1.52 1.01 2.68
CA SER A 142 -1.17 2.37 2.28
C SER A 142 -1.85 3.41 3.19
N ALA A 143 -3.14 3.26 3.47
CA ALA A 143 -3.87 4.16 4.37
C ALA A 143 -3.36 4.09 5.82
N MET A 144 -2.91 2.93 6.30
CA MET A 144 -2.25 2.80 7.60
C MET A 144 -0.94 3.56 7.66
N ALA A 145 -0.20 3.67 6.55
CA ALA A 145 1.01 4.48 6.50
C ALA A 145 0.68 5.98 6.63
N GLU A 146 -0.38 6.46 5.97
CA GLU A 146 -0.85 7.84 6.14
C GLU A 146 -1.21 8.14 7.61
N LEU A 147 -2.00 7.28 8.25
CA LEU A 147 -2.34 7.39 9.66
C LEU A 147 -1.12 7.34 10.60
N TRP A 148 -0.07 6.61 10.21
CA TRP A 148 1.14 6.52 11.01
C TRP A 148 1.93 7.83 11.02
N PHE A 149 2.01 8.49 9.86
CA PHE A 149 2.82 9.70 9.70
C PHE A 149 2.04 10.99 9.97
N ASP A 150 0.71 10.98 9.87
CA ASP A 150 -0.14 12.13 10.18
C ASP A 150 -1.12 11.81 11.31
N SER A 151 -0.75 12.19 12.52
CA SER A 151 -1.59 12.03 13.73
C SER A 151 -2.80 12.97 13.78
N THR A 152 -2.92 13.93 12.87
CA THR A 152 -4.05 14.86 12.78
C THR A 152 -5.16 14.36 11.88
N LEU A 153 -4.87 13.34 11.06
CA LEU A 153 -5.80 12.75 10.11
C LEU A 153 -6.93 12.02 10.86
N THR A 154 -8.15 12.49 10.71
CA THR A 154 -9.34 11.93 11.37
C THR A 154 -10.27 11.22 10.43
N ASP A 155 -10.67 11.87 9.35
CA ASP A 155 -11.63 11.35 8.38
C ASP A 155 -11.10 11.61 6.97
N ALA A 156 -10.93 10.57 6.19
CA ALA A 156 -10.42 10.68 4.83
C ALA A 156 -10.93 9.56 3.91
N VAL A 157 -10.99 9.87 2.63
CA VAL A 157 -11.07 8.88 1.56
C VAL A 157 -9.72 8.82 0.87
N CYS A 158 -9.09 7.64 0.88
CA CYS A 158 -7.85 7.39 0.14
C CYS A 158 -8.20 6.83 -1.25
N VAL A 159 -7.60 7.40 -2.28
CA VAL A 159 -7.76 7.00 -3.68
C VAL A 159 -6.39 6.68 -4.24
N TYR A 160 -6.12 5.42 -4.50
CA TYR A 160 -4.83 4.97 -5.01
C TYR A 160 -4.92 4.70 -6.51
N LEU A 161 -4.28 5.56 -7.30
CA LEU A 161 -4.25 5.53 -8.77
C LEU A 161 -3.11 4.60 -9.24
N GLU A 162 -3.23 3.34 -8.87
CA GLU A 162 -2.37 2.25 -9.33
C GLU A 162 -2.92 1.66 -10.64
N ARG A 163 -2.18 0.76 -11.29
CA ARG A 163 -2.67 0.05 -12.51
C ARG A 163 -4.06 -0.55 -12.30
N ARG A 164 -4.33 -1.03 -11.11
CA ARG A 164 -5.67 -1.32 -10.61
C ARG A 164 -5.94 -0.35 -9.48
N PRO A 165 -6.78 0.65 -9.72
CA PRO A 165 -7.17 1.58 -8.69
C PRO A 165 -7.68 0.86 -7.45
N GLY A 166 -7.44 1.45 -6.32
CA GLY A 166 -7.94 0.96 -5.05
C GLY A 166 -8.26 2.12 -4.13
N GLY A 167 -8.83 1.83 -2.99
CA GLY A 167 -9.09 2.84 -2.00
C GLY A 167 -9.17 2.30 -0.59
N ALA A 168 -9.21 3.23 0.35
CA ALA A 168 -9.43 2.95 1.75
C ALA A 168 -10.20 4.11 2.38
N VAL A 169 -10.85 3.84 3.50
CA VAL A 169 -11.58 4.82 4.29
C VAL A 169 -10.95 4.94 5.66
N ILE A 170 -10.69 6.16 6.08
CA ILE A 170 -10.28 6.52 7.43
C ILE A 170 -11.47 7.23 8.10
N ALA A 171 -11.84 6.79 9.29
CA ALA A 171 -12.92 7.38 10.06
C ALA A 171 -12.57 7.40 11.55
N GLY A 172 -12.66 8.57 12.17
CA GLY A 172 -12.32 8.78 13.58
C GLY A 172 -10.86 8.44 13.89
N GLY A 173 -9.92 8.74 12.98
CA GLY A 173 -8.49 8.47 13.15
C GLY A 173 -8.12 6.99 13.06
N LYS A 174 -8.95 6.17 12.42
CA LYS A 174 -8.73 4.73 12.25
C LYS A 174 -9.13 4.27 10.86
N LEU A 175 -8.44 3.25 10.38
CA LEU A 175 -8.85 2.55 9.18
C LEU A 175 -10.23 1.92 9.37
N TYR A 176 -11.17 2.19 8.46
CA TYR A 176 -12.53 1.67 8.51
C TYR A 176 -12.69 0.51 7.52
N GLN A 177 -12.51 -0.70 7.99
CA GLN A 177 -12.57 -1.91 7.17
C GLN A 177 -13.98 -2.53 7.10
N GLY A 178 -14.86 -2.17 8.04
CA GLY A 178 -16.19 -2.78 8.17
C GLY A 178 -16.15 -4.26 8.57
N PRO A 179 -17.33 -4.88 8.70
CA PRO A 179 -17.45 -6.26 9.20
C PRO A 179 -16.87 -7.32 8.25
N ASN A 180 -16.75 -7.00 6.96
CA ASN A 180 -16.31 -7.95 5.92
C ASN A 180 -14.97 -7.55 5.29
N GLN A 181 -14.24 -6.61 5.87
CA GLN A 181 -12.96 -6.10 5.37
C GLN A 181 -12.98 -5.65 3.89
N CYS A 182 -14.10 -5.18 3.40
CA CYS A 182 -14.26 -4.71 2.02
C CYS A 182 -14.74 -3.26 1.93
N ASN A 183 -14.73 -2.52 3.05
CA ASN A 183 -14.99 -1.09 3.00
C ASN A 183 -13.79 -0.37 2.40
N GLY A 184 -14.07 0.60 1.53
CA GLY A 184 -13.02 1.32 0.81
C GLY A 184 -12.74 0.79 -0.59
N ALA A 185 -13.41 -0.28 -1.02
CA ALA A 185 -13.36 -0.79 -2.41
C ALA A 185 -14.07 0.19 -3.38
N ILE A 186 -13.59 1.44 -3.40
CA ILE A 186 -14.17 2.52 -4.20
C ILE A 186 -14.00 2.30 -5.70
N GLU A 187 -13.04 1.49 -6.10
CA GLU A 187 -12.77 1.11 -7.50
C GLU A 187 -13.96 0.42 -8.17
N HIS A 188 -14.87 -0.15 -7.38
CA HIS A 188 -16.10 -0.77 -7.89
C HIS A 188 -17.33 0.14 -7.83
N MET A 189 -17.16 1.39 -7.40
CA MET A 189 -18.20 2.42 -7.52
C MET A 189 -18.58 2.65 -8.98
N THR A 190 -19.87 2.62 -9.30
CA THR A 190 -20.35 2.85 -10.67
C THR A 190 -20.23 4.33 -11.02
N LEU A 191 -19.34 4.67 -11.95
CA LEU A 191 -19.25 6.03 -12.53
C LEU A 191 -20.12 6.18 -13.75
N VAL A 192 -20.15 5.17 -14.63
CA VAL A 192 -20.88 5.21 -15.91
C VAL A 192 -21.86 4.04 -15.95
N PRO A 193 -23.14 4.23 -15.59
CA PRO A 193 -24.13 3.16 -15.61
C PRO A 193 -24.22 2.45 -16.98
N GLY A 194 -24.07 1.12 -16.99
CA GLY A 194 -24.07 0.31 -18.20
C GLY A 194 -22.80 0.42 -19.06
N GLY A 195 -21.77 1.12 -18.59
CA GLY A 195 -20.51 1.34 -19.30
C GLY A 195 -19.62 0.12 -19.46
N ARG A 196 -18.29 0.32 -19.40
CA ARG A 196 -17.27 -0.72 -19.63
C ARG A 196 -17.42 -1.90 -18.65
N GLU A 197 -17.11 -3.10 -19.08
CA GLU A 197 -17.11 -4.29 -18.22
C GLU A 197 -15.96 -4.25 -17.23
N CYS A 198 -16.25 -4.51 -15.95
CA CYS A 198 -15.26 -4.62 -14.89
C CYS A 198 -15.01 -6.11 -14.57
N TYR A 199 -13.78 -6.43 -14.17
CA TYR A 199 -13.40 -7.78 -13.73
C TYR A 199 -14.23 -8.30 -12.54
N CYS A 200 -14.88 -7.42 -11.77
CA CYS A 200 -15.79 -7.80 -10.69
C CYS A 200 -17.15 -8.33 -11.19
N GLY A 201 -17.39 -8.30 -12.49
CA GLY A 201 -18.65 -8.73 -13.13
C GLY A 201 -19.69 -7.62 -13.27
N GLN A 202 -19.45 -6.43 -12.74
CA GLN A 202 -20.33 -5.26 -12.91
C GLN A 202 -19.91 -4.46 -14.16
N ARG A 203 -20.68 -3.41 -14.48
CA ARG A 203 -20.39 -2.50 -15.60
C ARG A 203 -20.32 -1.07 -15.11
N GLY A 204 -19.35 -0.31 -15.65
CA GLY A 204 -19.20 1.11 -15.39
C GLY A 204 -18.47 1.47 -14.10
N CYS A 205 -17.74 0.52 -13.51
CA CYS A 205 -16.95 0.75 -12.31
C CYS A 205 -15.82 1.78 -12.52
N MET A 206 -15.46 2.49 -11.46
CA MET A 206 -14.32 3.41 -11.42
C MET A 206 -13.05 2.79 -11.99
N ASP A 207 -12.72 1.54 -11.62
CA ASP A 207 -11.55 0.81 -12.12
C ASP A 207 -11.39 0.88 -13.65
N THR A 208 -12.50 0.80 -14.39
CA THR A 208 -12.47 0.74 -15.86
C THR A 208 -12.30 2.10 -16.54
N TYR A 209 -12.35 3.20 -15.79
CA TYR A 209 -12.19 4.58 -16.28
C TYR A 209 -10.99 5.28 -15.64
N CYS A 210 -10.72 5.02 -14.35
CA CYS A 210 -9.66 5.69 -13.59
C CYS A 210 -8.37 4.87 -13.50
N SER A 211 -8.31 3.66 -14.08
CA SER A 211 -7.06 2.93 -14.22
C SER A 211 -6.10 3.70 -15.15
N PRO A 212 -4.83 3.92 -14.74
CA PRO A 212 -3.81 4.47 -15.64
C PRO A 212 -3.59 3.61 -16.91
N GLU A 213 -4.01 2.35 -16.93
CA GLU A 213 -3.98 1.49 -18.12
C GLU A 213 -4.93 2.00 -19.24
N THR A 214 -5.84 2.91 -18.94
CA THR A 214 -6.74 3.52 -19.93
C THR A 214 -6.14 4.74 -20.61
N LEU A 215 -5.03 5.26 -20.11
CA LEU A 215 -4.35 6.43 -20.67
C LEU A 215 -3.57 6.12 -21.95
N PRO A 216 -2.76 5.04 -22.05
CA PRO A 216 -2.04 4.72 -23.28
C PRO A 216 -2.96 4.31 -24.43
N GLU A 217 -2.55 4.65 -25.66
CA GLU A 217 -3.11 4.09 -26.89
C GLU A 217 -2.30 2.87 -27.35
N ASP A 218 -2.68 2.27 -28.51
CA ASP A 218 -2.02 1.09 -29.05
C ASP A 218 -0.49 1.29 -29.15
N TYR A 219 0.24 0.28 -28.64
CA TYR A 219 1.71 0.23 -28.61
C TYR A 219 2.40 1.22 -27.64
N GLU A 220 1.66 1.99 -26.87
CA GLU A 220 2.20 2.86 -25.85
C GLU A 220 2.20 2.16 -24.47
N SER A 221 3.18 2.47 -23.62
CA SER A 221 3.21 2.03 -22.23
C SER A 221 2.77 3.16 -21.29
N ILE A 222 2.31 2.83 -20.08
CA ILE A 222 1.98 3.86 -19.06
C ILE A 222 3.18 4.83 -18.84
N PRO A 223 4.42 4.37 -18.61
CA PRO A 223 5.55 5.30 -18.51
C PRO A 223 5.81 6.10 -19.79
N GLY A 224 5.55 5.50 -20.97
CA GLY A 224 5.63 6.20 -22.25
C GLY A 224 4.65 7.36 -22.35
N PHE A 225 3.39 7.10 -22.00
CA PHE A 225 2.35 8.13 -21.96
C PHE A 225 2.77 9.34 -21.10
N PHE A 226 3.16 9.10 -19.85
CA PHE A 226 3.57 10.17 -18.95
C PHE A 226 4.81 10.91 -19.44
N SER A 227 5.78 10.19 -20.02
CA SER A 227 6.97 10.82 -20.60
C SER A 227 6.65 11.77 -21.76
N VAL A 228 5.64 11.46 -22.57
CA VAL A 228 5.20 12.32 -23.66
C VAL A 228 4.32 13.46 -23.15
N LEU A 229 3.48 13.20 -22.15
CA LEU A 229 2.69 14.22 -21.45
C LEU A 229 3.59 15.31 -20.85
N GLU A 230 4.67 14.94 -20.17
CA GLU A 230 5.66 15.86 -19.57
C GLU A 230 6.37 16.74 -20.64
N GLN A 231 6.43 16.30 -21.90
CA GLN A 231 6.94 17.09 -23.00
C GLN A 231 5.92 18.12 -23.54
N GLY A 232 4.70 18.16 -23.00
CA GLY A 232 3.66 19.10 -23.36
C GLY A 232 2.90 18.74 -24.64
N GLU A 233 2.87 17.45 -25.00
CA GLU A 233 2.14 17.00 -26.18
C GLU A 233 0.63 17.15 -25.95
N ARG A 234 -0.04 17.85 -26.87
CA ARG A 234 -1.43 18.29 -26.70
C ARG A 234 -2.42 17.13 -26.60
N HIS A 235 -2.29 16.12 -27.43
CA HIS A 235 -3.22 14.98 -27.45
C HIS A 235 -3.13 14.16 -26.15
N HIS A 236 -1.92 14.02 -25.57
CA HIS A 236 -1.73 13.37 -24.28
C HIS A 236 -2.36 14.20 -23.16
N ARG A 237 -2.28 15.52 -23.22
CA ARG A 237 -2.94 16.40 -22.25
C ARG A 237 -4.46 16.27 -22.34
N GLU A 238 -5.05 16.29 -23.53
CA GLU A 238 -6.48 16.09 -23.72
C GLU A 238 -6.98 14.76 -23.14
N ARG A 239 -6.21 13.67 -23.32
CA ARG A 239 -6.52 12.36 -22.73
C ARG A 239 -6.37 12.35 -21.20
N MET A 240 -5.35 13.03 -20.70
CA MET A 240 -5.16 13.18 -19.25
C MET A 240 -6.30 13.96 -18.62
N ASP A 241 -6.77 15.05 -19.25
CA ASP A 241 -7.89 15.84 -18.78
C ASP A 241 -9.19 15.03 -18.72
N GLU A 242 -9.49 14.24 -19.77
CA GLU A 242 -10.66 13.34 -19.77
C GLU A 242 -10.55 12.27 -18.65
N TRP A 243 -9.37 11.73 -18.43
CA TRP A 243 -9.13 10.75 -17.37
C TRP A 243 -9.30 11.40 -15.98
N LEU A 244 -8.80 12.61 -15.79
CA LEU A 244 -8.95 13.38 -14.55
C LEU A 244 -10.41 13.71 -14.24
N ASP A 245 -11.24 13.95 -15.25
CA ASP A 245 -12.69 14.15 -15.06
C ASP A 245 -13.34 12.93 -14.41
N TYR A 246 -12.96 11.71 -14.81
CA TYR A 246 -13.43 10.49 -14.15
C TYR A 246 -12.89 10.34 -12.73
N VAL A 247 -11.62 10.66 -12.49
CA VAL A 247 -11.02 10.62 -11.16
C VAL A 247 -11.72 11.62 -10.23
N ALA A 248 -11.93 12.86 -10.70
CA ALA A 248 -12.65 13.88 -9.96
C ALA A 248 -14.09 13.45 -9.63
N GLN A 249 -14.80 12.86 -10.61
CA GLN A 249 -16.15 12.34 -10.37
C GLN A 249 -16.16 11.24 -9.30
N ALA A 250 -15.17 10.34 -9.30
CA ALA A 250 -15.04 9.31 -8.29
C ALA A 250 -14.82 9.91 -6.89
N ILE A 251 -13.93 10.91 -6.79
CA ILE A 251 -13.65 11.62 -5.55
C ILE A 251 -14.90 12.34 -5.03
N VAL A 252 -15.62 13.06 -5.88
CA VAL A 252 -16.88 13.75 -5.51
C VAL A 252 -17.91 12.75 -4.98
N ASN A 253 -18.09 11.62 -5.66
CA ASN A 253 -19.02 10.57 -5.22
C ASN A 253 -18.61 9.99 -3.86
N ALA A 254 -17.35 9.68 -3.66
CA ALA A 254 -16.84 9.14 -2.39
C ALA A 254 -17.01 10.16 -1.24
N ARG A 255 -16.67 11.43 -1.48
CA ARG A 255 -16.86 12.53 -0.50
C ARG A 255 -18.32 12.81 -0.15
N SER A 256 -19.26 12.44 -0.98
CA SER A 256 -20.69 12.57 -0.65
C SER A 256 -21.13 11.63 0.49
N ILE A 257 -20.32 10.58 0.75
CA ILE A 257 -20.56 9.59 1.80
C ILE A 257 -19.67 9.87 3.02
N ILE A 258 -18.39 10.15 2.79
CA ILE A 258 -17.39 10.43 3.83
C ILE A 258 -16.93 11.87 3.67
N ALA A 259 -17.41 12.74 4.56
CA ALA A 259 -16.97 14.13 4.59
C ALA A 259 -15.61 14.21 5.33
N GLY A 260 -14.54 14.50 4.60
CA GLY A 260 -13.19 14.54 5.15
C GLY A 260 -12.16 14.91 4.09
N ASP A 261 -10.91 14.67 4.40
CA ASP A 261 -9.81 14.87 3.50
C ASP A 261 -9.83 13.83 2.35
N VAL A 262 -9.15 14.16 1.26
CA VAL A 262 -8.91 13.23 0.16
C VAL A 262 -7.41 13.02 0.03
N ILE A 263 -6.99 11.77 0.12
CA ILE A 263 -5.60 11.38 -0.07
C ILE A 263 -5.51 10.69 -1.43
N VAL A 264 -4.79 11.31 -2.36
CA VAL A 264 -4.54 10.73 -3.68
C VAL A 264 -3.12 10.19 -3.72
N GLY A 265 -2.98 8.90 -4.02
CA GLY A 265 -1.69 8.22 -4.09
C GLY A 265 -1.63 7.24 -5.27
N GLY A 266 -0.57 6.43 -5.30
CA GLY A 266 -0.36 5.44 -6.36
C GLY A 266 0.55 5.90 -7.50
N GLU A 267 0.77 4.99 -8.47
CA GLU A 267 1.76 5.18 -9.56
C GLU A 267 1.45 6.44 -10.41
N ALA A 268 0.18 6.70 -10.72
CA ALA A 268 -0.19 7.83 -11.54
C ALA A 268 -0.20 9.16 -10.76
N ALA A 269 -0.40 9.13 -9.44
CA ALA A 269 -0.47 10.35 -8.62
C ALA A 269 0.85 11.15 -8.64
N GLN A 270 2.00 10.50 -8.83
CA GLN A 270 3.30 11.18 -8.92
C GLN A 270 3.45 12.08 -10.16
N HIS A 271 2.57 11.95 -11.16
CA HIS A 271 2.55 12.73 -12.39
C HIS A 271 1.49 13.81 -12.39
N LEU A 272 0.73 13.96 -11.29
CA LEU A 272 -0.23 15.07 -11.13
C LEU A 272 0.52 16.36 -10.79
N GLU A 273 0.09 17.45 -11.43
CA GLU A 273 0.55 18.79 -11.15
C GLU A 273 -0.48 19.55 -10.29
N ASP A 274 -0.08 20.66 -9.67
CA ASP A 274 -0.98 21.51 -8.87
C ASP A 274 -2.21 21.98 -9.67
N SER A 275 -2.08 22.09 -11.00
CA SER A 275 -3.18 22.43 -11.91
C SER A 275 -4.19 21.31 -12.14
N ASP A 276 -3.85 20.08 -11.77
CA ASP A 276 -4.70 18.89 -11.94
C ASP A 276 -5.56 18.62 -10.70
N ILE A 277 -5.28 19.34 -9.60
CA ILE A 277 -5.93 19.22 -8.29
C ILE A 277 -6.80 20.45 -8.01
#